data_2c5bc5b93f451808514b20dbcc1ac7a3
#
_entry.id   2c5bc5b93f451808514b20dbcc1ac7a3
#
_cell.length_a   1.000
_cell.length_b   1.000
_cell.length_c   1.000
_cell.angle_alpha   90.00
_cell.angle_beta   90.00
_cell.angle_gamma   90.00
#
_symmetry.space_group_name_H-M   'P 1'
#
loop_
_entity.id
_entity.type
_entity.pdbx_description
1 polymer ?
#
loop_
_entity_poly.entity_id
_entity_poly.type
_entity_poly.pdbx_seq_one_letter_code
_entity_poly.pdbx_strand_id
1 'polypeptide(L)'
;MRINQLYTIIGLLCVILSIQACKEKSGNKQTVSVSILPQKYLVEKIAGDYLQVNVMIPPGMSPETCDLSTEQLKKLYDSDICFTIGHLPFELTHLAPVVKQRKDIRIINHSEGIKLLSG
;
A
#
# COMPACT_ATOMS: atom_id res chain seq x y z
N MET A 1 58.49 -14.95 0.74
CA MET A 1 57.43 -15.77 1.31
C MET A 1 56.28 -14.98 2.00
N ARG A 2 56.53 -13.76 2.52
CA ARG A 2 55.47 -12.93 3.14
C ARG A 2 54.57 -12.13 2.19
N ILE A 3 55.06 -11.79 1.01
CA ILE A 3 54.31 -10.99 0.03
C ILE A 3 53.12 -11.78 -0.60
N ASN A 4 53.33 -13.07 -0.92
CA ASN A 4 52.30 -13.91 -1.48
C ASN A 4 51.15 -14.20 -0.48
N GLN A 5 51.47 -14.30 0.82
CA GLN A 5 50.44 -14.43 1.86
C GLN A 5 49.62 -13.16 2.01
N LEU A 6 50.22 -11.99 1.82
CA LEU A 6 49.48 -10.72 1.86
C LEU A 6 48.47 -10.59 0.72
N TYR A 7 48.84 -10.97 -0.49
CA TYR A 7 47.91 -10.95 -1.63
C TYR A 7 46.76 -11.97 -1.51
N THR A 8 47.00 -13.14 -0.92
CA THR A 8 45.93 -14.11 -0.64
C THR A 8 44.94 -13.64 0.42
N ILE A 9 45.44 -12.96 1.45
CA ILE A 9 44.56 -12.39 2.50
C ILE A 9 43.73 -11.23 1.94
N ILE A 10 44.30 -10.35 1.14
CA ILE A 10 43.58 -9.24 0.48
C ILE A 10 42.53 -9.78 -0.49
N GLY A 11 42.87 -10.80 -1.29
CA GLY A 11 41.93 -11.45 -2.19
C GLY A 11 40.74 -12.07 -1.45
N LEU A 12 41.01 -12.77 -0.35
CA LEU A 12 39.95 -13.37 0.48
C LEU A 12 39.07 -12.31 1.15
N LEU A 13 39.64 -11.19 1.60
CA LEU A 13 38.91 -10.08 2.18
C LEU A 13 37.99 -9.39 1.18
N CYS A 14 38.42 -9.21 -0.08
CA CYS A 14 37.61 -8.67 -1.16
C CYS A 14 36.41 -9.56 -1.50
N VAL A 15 36.58 -10.88 -1.49
CA VAL A 15 35.49 -11.84 -1.74
C VAL A 15 34.44 -11.78 -0.63
N ILE A 16 34.86 -11.63 0.63
CA ILE A 16 33.95 -11.54 1.78
C ILE A 16 33.15 -10.22 1.74
N LEU A 17 33.76 -9.11 1.31
CA LEU A 17 33.05 -7.83 1.16
C LEU A 17 32.01 -7.84 0.02
N SER A 18 32.21 -8.65 -1.02
CA SER A 18 31.29 -8.76 -2.15
C SER A 18 29.96 -9.47 -1.81
N ILE A 19 29.95 -10.30 -0.76
CA ILE A 19 28.77 -11.10 -0.36
C ILE A 19 27.77 -10.23 0.45
N GLN A 20 28.18 -9.09 0.99
CA GLN A 20 27.31 -8.21 1.77
C GLN A 20 26.50 -7.20 0.94
N ALA A 21 26.65 -7.17 -0.39
CA ALA A 21 26.00 -6.21 -1.28
C ALA A 21 24.52 -6.53 -1.57
N CYS A 22 24.02 -7.71 -1.19
CA CYS A 22 22.60 -8.06 -1.28
C CYS A 22 21.88 -7.84 0.06
N LYS A 23 21.91 -6.61 0.56
CA LYS A 23 20.90 -6.17 1.53
C LYS A 23 19.66 -5.85 0.71
N GLU A 24 18.69 -6.77 0.64
CA GLU A 24 17.34 -6.40 0.22
C GLU A 24 16.96 -5.14 0.99
N LYS A 25 16.80 -4.04 0.25
CA LYS A 25 16.09 -2.89 0.77
C LYS A 25 14.73 -3.46 1.18
N SER A 26 14.47 -3.57 2.48
CA SER A 26 13.12 -3.66 3.01
C SER A 26 12.43 -2.37 2.55
N GLY A 27 11.98 -2.39 1.30
CA GLY A 27 11.24 -1.30 0.71
C GLY A 27 9.98 -1.17 1.55
N ASN A 28 9.73 0.02 2.07
CA ASN A 28 8.45 0.36 2.65
C ASN A 28 7.39 -0.15 1.66
N LYS A 29 6.61 -1.16 2.05
CA LYS A 29 5.54 -1.69 1.20
C LYS A 29 4.64 -0.51 0.84
N GLN A 30 4.31 -0.38 -0.44
CA GLN A 30 3.32 0.62 -0.85
C GLN A 30 2.02 0.38 -0.09
N THR A 31 1.45 1.45 0.42
CA THR A 31 0.19 1.39 1.17
C THR A 31 -0.98 1.65 0.23
N VAL A 32 -1.93 0.75 0.26
CA VAL A 32 -3.16 0.83 -0.53
C VAL A 32 -4.35 0.84 0.42
N SER A 33 -5.22 1.83 0.28
CA SER A 33 -6.51 1.84 0.96
C SER A 33 -7.59 1.29 0.05
N VAL A 34 -8.51 0.53 0.64
CA VAL A 34 -9.70 -0.02 -0.03
C VAL A 34 -10.93 0.35 0.78
N SER A 35 -12.05 0.62 0.13
CA SER A 35 -13.27 1.01 0.83
C SER A 35 -13.84 -0.12 1.68
N ILE A 36 -13.93 -1.32 1.12
CA ILE A 36 -14.61 -2.46 1.75
C ILE A 36 -13.75 -3.73 1.75
N LEU A 37 -14.07 -4.63 2.68
CA LEU A 37 -13.32 -5.86 2.89
C LEU A 37 -13.17 -6.78 1.64
N PRO A 38 -14.20 -6.96 0.77
CA PRO A 38 -14.03 -7.74 -0.46
C PRO A 38 -12.93 -7.21 -1.39
N GLN A 39 -12.74 -5.89 -1.47
CA GLN A 39 -11.66 -5.30 -2.27
C GLN A 39 -10.28 -5.66 -1.70
N LYS A 40 -10.14 -5.72 -0.37
CA LYS A 40 -8.89 -6.17 0.27
C LYS A 40 -8.52 -7.57 -0.19
N TYR A 41 -9.48 -8.50 -0.14
CA TYR A 41 -9.25 -9.88 -0.59
C TYR A 41 -8.75 -9.93 -2.04
N LEU A 42 -9.36 -9.17 -2.94
CA LEU A 42 -8.94 -9.13 -4.34
C LEU A 42 -7.52 -8.57 -4.51
N VAL A 43 -7.22 -7.45 -3.85
CA VAL A 43 -5.90 -6.83 -3.91
C VAL A 43 -4.83 -7.77 -3.36
N GLU A 44 -5.06 -8.41 -2.21
CA GLU A 44 -4.12 -9.36 -1.61
C GLU A 44 -3.92 -10.61 -2.48
N LYS A 45 -4.95 -11.08 -3.17
CA LYS A 45 -4.84 -12.20 -4.11
C LYS A 45 -3.99 -11.89 -5.35
N ILE A 46 -4.03 -10.65 -5.81
CA ILE A 46 -3.28 -10.21 -6.98
C ILE A 46 -1.85 -9.79 -6.60
N ALA A 47 -1.73 -8.99 -5.56
CA ALA A 47 -0.46 -8.38 -5.18
C ALA A 47 0.36 -9.19 -4.15
N GLY A 48 -0.25 -10.19 -3.49
CA GLY A 48 0.43 -10.95 -2.43
C GLY A 48 0.96 -10.03 -1.34
N ASP A 49 2.19 -10.28 -0.92
CA ASP A 49 2.85 -9.53 0.15
C ASP A 49 3.54 -8.22 -0.29
N TYR A 50 3.40 -7.83 -1.56
CA TYR A 50 4.04 -6.62 -2.09
C TYR A 50 3.39 -5.33 -1.60
N LEU A 51 2.09 -5.37 -1.22
CA LEU A 51 1.33 -4.21 -0.78
C LEU A 51 0.90 -4.36 0.68
N GLN A 52 0.77 -3.23 1.36
CA GLN A 52 0.08 -3.14 2.64
C GLN A 52 -1.34 -2.63 2.38
N VAL A 53 -2.36 -3.45 2.64
CA VAL A 53 -3.75 -3.11 2.35
C VAL A 53 -4.48 -2.68 3.61
N ASN A 54 -5.01 -1.45 3.58
CA ASN A 54 -5.82 -0.86 4.62
C ASN A 54 -7.29 -0.84 4.21
N VAL A 55 -8.20 -1.34 5.06
CA VAL A 55 -9.64 -1.31 4.83
C VAL A 55 -10.25 -0.12 5.56
N MET A 56 -10.98 0.71 4.84
CA MET A 56 -11.57 1.93 5.39
C MET A 56 -12.80 1.61 6.25
N ILE A 57 -13.65 0.69 5.81
CA ILE A 57 -14.81 0.24 6.60
C ILE A 57 -14.46 -1.06 7.31
N PRO A 58 -14.32 -1.05 8.66
CA PRO A 58 -14.05 -2.26 9.43
C PRO A 58 -15.18 -3.29 9.30
N PRO A 59 -14.88 -4.58 9.51
CA PRO A 59 -15.90 -5.60 9.59
C PRO A 59 -16.97 -5.26 10.62
N GLY A 60 -18.25 -5.44 10.26
CA GLY A 60 -19.39 -5.18 11.14
C GLY A 60 -19.91 -3.75 11.14
N MET A 61 -19.26 -2.82 10.45
CA MET A 61 -19.79 -1.47 10.25
C MET A 61 -20.54 -1.34 8.93
N SER A 62 -21.62 -0.56 8.95
CA SER A 62 -22.38 -0.25 7.73
C SER A 62 -21.65 0.79 6.89
N PRO A 63 -21.48 0.56 5.59
CA PRO A 63 -20.92 1.56 4.67
C PRO A 63 -21.70 2.89 4.61
N GLU A 64 -22.99 2.83 4.95
CA GLU A 64 -23.87 4.00 4.88
C GLU A 64 -23.69 4.95 6.08
N THR A 65 -23.31 4.41 7.24
CA THR A 65 -23.24 5.15 8.51
C THR A 65 -21.84 5.18 9.12
N CYS A 66 -20.84 4.68 8.37
CA CYS A 66 -19.48 4.61 8.88
C CYS A 66 -18.81 5.99 8.90
N ASP A 67 -18.45 6.43 10.09
CA ASP A 67 -17.50 7.53 10.27
C ASP A 67 -16.09 6.96 10.45
N LEU A 68 -15.13 7.51 9.71
CA LEU A 68 -13.75 7.08 9.78
C LEU A 68 -13.09 7.58 11.07
N SER A 69 -12.44 6.67 11.77
CA SER A 69 -11.60 7.05 12.91
C SER A 69 -10.38 7.86 12.43
N THR A 70 -9.79 8.62 13.35
CA THR A 70 -8.55 9.37 13.07
C THR A 70 -7.42 8.46 12.53
N GLU A 71 -7.34 7.24 13.04
CA GLU A 71 -6.35 6.26 12.56
C GLU A 71 -6.61 5.83 11.12
N GLN A 72 -7.87 5.59 10.76
CA GLN A 72 -8.25 5.24 9.38
C GLN A 72 -8.00 6.40 8.42
N LEU A 73 -8.35 7.63 8.82
CA LEU A 73 -8.05 8.84 8.05
C LEU A 73 -6.54 9.01 7.82
N LYS A 74 -5.73 8.76 8.86
CA LYS A 74 -4.27 8.79 8.73
C LYS A 74 -3.79 7.73 7.74
N LYS A 75 -4.24 6.48 7.85
CA LYS A 75 -3.88 5.42 6.91
C LYS A 75 -4.30 5.73 5.48
N LEU A 76 -5.47 6.34 5.29
CA LEU A 76 -5.90 6.84 3.98
C LEU A 76 -4.96 7.92 3.46
N TYR A 77 -4.63 8.88 4.32
CA TYR A 77 -3.72 9.97 3.96
C TYR A 77 -2.32 9.47 3.58
N ASP A 78 -1.84 8.41 4.23
CA ASP A 78 -0.52 7.81 3.99
C ASP A 78 -0.53 6.81 2.81
N SER A 79 -1.69 6.61 2.15
CA SER A 79 -1.80 5.67 1.04
C SER A 79 -1.35 6.27 -0.29
N ASP A 80 -0.75 5.43 -1.13
CA ASP A 80 -0.36 5.79 -2.50
C ASP A 80 -1.53 5.63 -3.48
N ILE A 81 -2.38 4.62 -3.21
CA ILE A 81 -3.54 4.27 -4.03
C ILE A 81 -4.75 4.06 -3.12
N CYS A 82 -5.92 4.52 -3.56
CA CYS A 82 -7.19 4.21 -2.92
C CYS A 82 -8.18 3.64 -3.94
N PHE A 83 -8.61 2.40 -3.71
CA PHE A 83 -9.68 1.77 -4.48
C PHE A 83 -11.03 2.07 -3.83
N THR A 84 -11.93 2.64 -4.59
CA THR A 84 -13.28 3.03 -4.15
C THR A 84 -14.35 2.23 -4.88
N ILE A 85 -15.55 2.21 -4.30
CA ILE A 85 -16.78 1.78 -4.99
C ILE A 85 -17.36 2.96 -5.78
N GLY A 86 -17.12 4.21 -5.30
CA GLY A 86 -17.53 5.43 -5.96
C GLY A 86 -18.91 5.98 -5.55
N HIS A 87 -19.64 5.26 -4.69
CA HIS A 87 -21.02 5.63 -4.32
C HIS A 87 -21.28 5.60 -2.81
N LEU A 88 -20.29 5.21 -2.02
CA LEU A 88 -20.46 5.11 -0.57
C LEU A 88 -20.41 6.51 0.07
N PRO A 89 -21.34 6.83 0.97
CA PRO A 89 -21.41 8.16 1.59
C PRO A 89 -20.10 8.61 2.23
N PHE A 90 -19.38 7.71 2.91
CA PHE A 90 -18.09 8.03 3.52
C PHE A 90 -17.03 8.39 2.48
N GLU A 91 -17.04 7.77 1.29
CA GLU A 91 -16.10 8.12 0.20
C GLU A 91 -16.30 9.57 -0.23
N LEU A 92 -17.55 9.99 -0.41
CA LEU A 92 -17.90 11.35 -0.80
C LEU A 92 -17.50 12.37 0.28
N THR A 93 -17.62 11.99 1.55
CA THR A 93 -17.37 12.89 2.69
C THR A 93 -15.88 12.99 3.02
N HIS A 94 -15.16 11.87 3.07
CA HIS A 94 -13.80 11.81 3.59
C HIS A 94 -12.71 11.80 2.51
N LEU A 95 -12.98 11.26 1.30
CA LEU A 95 -11.96 11.24 0.24
C LEU A 95 -11.68 12.61 -0.35
N ALA A 96 -12.70 13.44 -0.56
CA ALA A 96 -12.53 14.73 -1.20
C ALA A 96 -11.54 15.66 -0.47
N PRO A 97 -11.55 15.78 0.88
CA PRO A 97 -10.55 16.55 1.62
C PRO A 97 -9.12 15.96 1.47
N VAL A 98 -8.98 14.62 1.51
CA VAL A 98 -7.67 13.96 1.37
C VAL A 98 -7.08 14.23 -0.01
N VAL A 99 -7.86 14.08 -1.07
CA VAL A 99 -7.42 14.33 -2.46
C VAL A 99 -7.02 15.80 -2.67
N LYS A 100 -7.69 16.75 -2.00
CA LYS A 100 -7.30 18.17 -2.05
C LYS A 100 -5.92 18.42 -1.46
N GLN A 101 -5.55 17.70 -0.40
CA GLN A 101 -4.28 17.84 0.31
C GLN A 101 -3.17 16.99 -0.33
N ARG A 102 -3.51 15.79 -0.77
CA ARG A 102 -2.62 14.78 -1.37
C ARG A 102 -2.97 14.59 -2.85
N LYS A 103 -2.42 15.46 -3.71
CA LYS A 103 -2.64 15.38 -5.17
C LYS A 103 -1.95 14.19 -5.85
N ASP A 104 -1.05 13.54 -5.15
CA ASP A 104 -0.27 12.38 -5.58
C ASP A 104 -0.98 11.05 -5.30
N ILE A 105 -2.02 11.03 -4.43
CA ILE A 105 -2.82 9.82 -4.21
C ILE A 105 -3.63 9.48 -5.46
N ARG A 106 -3.53 8.22 -5.91
CA ARG A 106 -4.30 7.72 -7.04
C ARG A 106 -5.61 7.13 -6.57
N ILE A 107 -6.73 7.73 -6.96
CA ILE A 107 -8.06 7.17 -6.71
C ILE A 107 -8.49 6.33 -7.91
N ILE A 108 -8.90 5.11 -7.66
CA ILE A 108 -9.41 4.18 -8.68
C ILE A 108 -10.82 3.76 -8.29
N ASN A 109 -11.80 4.19 -9.08
CA ASN A 109 -13.20 3.86 -8.87
C ASN A 109 -13.55 2.55 -9.59
N HIS A 110 -13.92 1.52 -8.85
CA HIS A 110 -14.26 0.21 -9.41
C HIS A 110 -15.63 0.17 -10.09
N SER A 111 -16.48 1.16 -9.90
CA SER A 111 -17.79 1.24 -10.61
C SER A 111 -17.73 2.08 -11.87
N GLU A 112 -16.57 2.59 -12.24
CA GLU A 112 -16.42 3.36 -13.47
C GLU A 112 -16.79 2.51 -14.70
N GLY A 113 -17.69 3.03 -15.53
CA GLY A 113 -18.22 2.32 -16.70
C GLY A 113 -19.32 1.30 -16.41
N ILE A 114 -19.72 1.12 -15.15
CA ILE A 114 -20.84 0.24 -14.77
C ILE A 114 -22.14 1.06 -14.69
N LYS A 115 -23.17 0.61 -15.42
CA LYS A 115 -24.51 1.21 -15.29
C LYS A 115 -25.14 0.73 -13.99
N LEU A 116 -25.34 1.66 -13.06
CA LEU A 116 -26.01 1.36 -11.80
C LEU A 116 -27.51 1.13 -12.05
N LEU A 117 -28.07 0.18 -11.30
CA LEU A 117 -29.51 -0.01 -11.25
C LEU A 117 -30.11 1.05 -10.31
N SER A 118 -31.15 1.72 -10.77
CA SER A 118 -31.97 2.59 -9.89
C SER A 118 -32.76 1.70 -8.95
N GLY A 119 -32.56 1.86 -7.63
CA GLY A 119 -33.42 1.29 -6.61
C GLY A 119 -34.71 2.11 -6.46
#